data_53d4181a1209a852b31ebf9843a51368
#
_entry.id   53d4181a1209a852b31ebf9843a51368
#
_cell.length_a   1.000
_cell.length_b   1.000
_cell.length_c   1.000
_cell.angle_alpha   90.00
_cell.angle_beta   90.00
_cell.angle_gamma   90.00
#
_symmetry.space_group_name_H-M   'P 1'
#
loop_
_entity.id
_entity.type
_entity.pdbx_description
1 polymer ?
#
loop_
_entity_poly.entity_id
_entity_poly.type
_entity_poly.pdbx_seq_one_letter_code
_entity_poly.pdbx_strand_id
1 'polypeptide(L)'
;MARPSRILTLIVSALIFNALHAQDTLFARQTICTLASPAMYGRGMQHRGDSIAADFLRKELAAYGLKPLAKNYFQYFRFPRTTTRPPIVQAGYRSQNVCAYLPGKSDSMIVFTAHYEHLGMHGDTIFYGAHDNASGTAAVLDLARALSTQKRHYTYVFLFFGGEEAGLVGSSFFSDIPLIKLDKVKLLVNLDLFCGGDEGLMVVNAHDERTSPYVDLLESINDEHRFAAKIARRKNAPNSDHYPFTSLCPAVFIYTLGGRYGGYHSPLDRCEDCGLEHYSNFNTLLHTFLNRLEK
;
A
#
# COMPACT_ATOMS: atom_id res chain seq x y z
N MET A 1 -32.50 -37.64 11.52
CA MET A 1 -31.35 -36.83 11.12
C MET A 1 -31.31 -35.57 12.00
N ALA A 2 -30.38 -35.49 12.95
CA ALA A 2 -30.25 -34.37 13.85
C ALA A 2 -29.68 -33.17 13.08
N ARG A 3 -30.32 -32.02 13.12
CA ARG A 3 -29.78 -30.75 12.58
C ARG A 3 -28.54 -30.37 13.42
N PRO A 4 -27.40 -30.05 12.79
CA PRO A 4 -26.26 -29.54 13.55
C PRO A 4 -26.69 -28.28 14.32
N SER A 5 -26.33 -28.22 15.59
CA SER A 5 -26.77 -27.12 16.46
C SER A 5 -26.21 -25.79 15.91
N ARG A 6 -27.01 -24.72 15.97
CA ARG A 6 -26.61 -23.35 15.57
C ARG A 6 -25.32 -22.89 16.27
N ILE A 7 -25.04 -23.43 17.46
CA ILE A 7 -23.83 -23.18 18.25
C ILE A 7 -22.59 -23.75 17.54
N LEU A 8 -22.65 -24.96 16.96
CA LEU A 8 -21.51 -25.55 16.26
C LEU A 8 -21.16 -24.75 14.99
N THR A 9 -22.18 -24.28 14.26
CA THR A 9 -22.00 -23.44 13.06
C THR A 9 -21.34 -22.10 13.40
N LEU A 10 -21.74 -21.46 14.51
CA LEU A 10 -21.15 -20.21 15.00
C LEU A 10 -19.70 -20.39 15.44
N ILE A 11 -19.36 -21.49 16.14
CA ILE A 11 -17.99 -21.78 16.58
C ILE A 11 -17.07 -22.04 15.38
N VAL A 12 -17.53 -22.81 14.40
CA VAL A 12 -16.76 -23.09 13.19
C VAL A 12 -16.52 -21.79 12.38
N SER A 13 -17.55 -20.95 12.24
CA SER A 13 -17.42 -19.66 11.55
C SER A 13 -16.45 -18.71 12.26
N ALA A 14 -16.48 -18.64 13.59
CA ALA A 14 -15.57 -17.83 14.38
C ALA A 14 -14.12 -18.34 14.30
N LEU A 15 -13.90 -19.67 14.28
CA LEU A 15 -12.57 -20.26 14.15
C LEU A 15 -11.97 -20.03 12.75
N ILE A 16 -12.78 -20.14 11.69
CA ILE A 16 -12.33 -19.83 10.32
C ILE A 16 -12.00 -18.34 10.18
N PHE A 17 -12.81 -17.46 10.74
CA PHE A 17 -12.60 -16.02 10.72
C PHE A 17 -11.28 -15.65 11.43
N ASN A 18 -11.05 -16.17 12.63
CA ASN A 18 -9.79 -15.95 13.37
C ASN A 18 -8.56 -16.51 12.65
N ALA A 19 -8.68 -17.67 11.97
CA ALA A 19 -7.59 -18.28 11.21
C ALA A 19 -7.20 -17.41 9.99
N LEU A 20 -8.17 -16.84 9.28
CA LEU A 20 -7.92 -15.94 8.16
C LEU A 20 -7.21 -14.65 8.62
N HIS A 21 -7.66 -14.03 9.72
CA HIS A 21 -7.04 -12.84 10.29
C HIS A 21 -5.60 -13.08 10.77
N ALA A 22 -5.34 -14.23 11.40
CA ALA A 22 -3.98 -14.61 11.82
C ALA A 22 -3.04 -14.78 10.62
N GLN A 23 -3.56 -15.27 9.49
CA GLN A 23 -2.81 -15.47 8.26
C GLN A 23 -2.41 -14.13 7.60
N ASP A 24 -3.32 -13.16 7.58
CA ASP A 24 -3.06 -11.84 7.00
C ASP A 24 -2.00 -11.06 7.80
N THR A 25 -2.06 -11.10 9.13
CA THR A 25 -1.05 -10.48 9.99
C THR A 25 0.31 -11.17 9.86
N LEU A 26 0.36 -12.50 9.73
CA LEU A 26 1.60 -13.24 9.50
C LEU A 26 2.22 -12.89 8.14
N PHE A 27 1.40 -12.83 7.08
CA PHE A 27 1.83 -12.42 5.75
C PHE A 27 2.42 -11.01 5.76
N ALA A 28 1.71 -10.06 6.38
CA ALA A 28 2.18 -8.68 6.53
C ALA A 28 3.53 -8.63 7.28
N ARG A 29 3.64 -9.31 8.42
CA ARG A 29 4.88 -9.39 9.19
C ARG A 29 6.04 -9.94 8.36
N GLN A 30 5.84 -11.04 7.65
CA GLN A 30 6.86 -11.65 6.80
C GLN A 30 7.30 -10.71 5.67
N THR A 31 6.36 -10.05 5.02
CA THR A 31 6.63 -9.09 3.94
C THR A 31 7.39 -7.87 4.44
N ILE A 32 6.95 -7.25 5.55
CA ILE A 32 7.62 -6.11 6.17
C ILE A 32 9.04 -6.49 6.59
N CYS A 33 9.22 -7.62 7.29
CA CYS A 33 10.55 -8.05 7.73
C CYS A 33 11.47 -8.41 6.55
N THR A 34 10.93 -8.92 5.45
CA THR A 34 11.70 -9.15 4.23
C THR A 34 12.18 -7.82 3.64
N LEU A 35 11.27 -6.87 3.43
CA LEU A 35 11.58 -5.56 2.84
C LEU A 35 12.48 -4.71 3.76
N ALA A 36 12.29 -4.78 5.07
CA ALA A 36 13.11 -4.08 6.07
C ALA A 36 14.34 -4.89 6.51
N SER A 37 14.73 -5.95 5.78
CA SER A 37 15.92 -6.73 6.11
C SER A 37 17.21 -6.05 5.65
N PRO A 38 18.37 -6.38 6.26
CA PRO A 38 19.67 -5.90 5.79
C PRO A 38 19.96 -6.25 4.32
N ALA A 39 19.43 -7.37 3.80
CA ALA A 39 19.60 -7.81 2.42
C ALA A 39 18.96 -6.86 1.39
N MET A 40 18.06 -5.99 1.81
CA MET A 40 17.44 -4.97 0.97
C MET A 40 18.19 -3.63 0.96
N TYR A 41 19.28 -3.49 1.74
CA TYR A 41 20.10 -2.28 1.79
C TYR A 41 19.28 -1.00 2.01
N GLY A 42 18.26 -1.07 2.88
CA GLY A 42 17.32 0.02 3.11
C GLY A 42 16.51 0.44 1.87
N ARG A 43 16.39 -0.41 0.88
CA ARG A 43 15.67 -0.21 -0.39
C ARG A 43 16.03 1.08 -1.13
N GLY A 44 17.18 1.64 -0.83
CA GLY A 44 17.70 2.84 -1.51
C GLY A 44 18.36 2.52 -2.84
N MET A 45 18.66 3.58 -3.60
CA MET A 45 19.30 3.48 -4.91
C MET A 45 20.77 3.04 -4.80
N GLN A 46 21.41 3.33 -3.68
CA GLN A 46 22.73 2.81 -3.34
C GLN A 46 22.64 1.28 -3.16
N HIS A 47 23.68 0.57 -3.54
CA HIS A 47 23.74 -0.89 -3.51
C HIS A 47 22.59 -1.58 -4.25
N ARG A 48 21.82 -0.84 -5.07
CA ARG A 48 20.67 -1.34 -5.84
C ARG A 48 19.55 -1.91 -4.96
N GLY A 49 19.42 -1.43 -3.73
CA GLY A 49 18.36 -1.87 -2.81
C GLY A 49 16.96 -1.68 -3.39
N ASP A 50 16.71 -0.57 -4.10
CA ASP A 50 15.48 -0.31 -4.86
C ASP A 50 15.20 -1.40 -5.91
N SER A 51 16.20 -1.84 -6.64
CA SER A 51 16.06 -2.87 -7.67
C SER A 51 15.83 -4.26 -7.08
N ILE A 52 16.45 -4.57 -5.93
CA ILE A 52 16.26 -5.83 -5.21
C ILE A 52 14.81 -5.92 -4.69
N ALA A 53 14.32 -4.85 -4.07
CA ALA A 53 12.94 -4.77 -3.57
C ALA A 53 11.92 -4.81 -4.71
N ALA A 54 12.18 -4.13 -5.83
CA ALA A 54 11.33 -4.19 -7.02
C ALA A 54 11.22 -5.61 -7.61
N ASP A 55 12.34 -6.36 -7.66
CA ASP A 55 12.33 -7.75 -8.13
C ASP A 55 11.60 -8.69 -7.18
N PHE A 56 11.67 -8.45 -5.87
CA PHE A 56 10.85 -9.16 -4.88
C PHE A 56 9.37 -8.93 -5.18
N LEU A 57 8.90 -7.68 -5.29
CA LEU A 57 7.52 -7.35 -5.58
C LEU A 57 7.04 -7.95 -6.91
N ARG A 58 7.86 -7.87 -7.95
CA ARG A 58 7.56 -8.49 -9.25
C ARG A 58 7.31 -10.00 -9.12
N LYS A 59 8.13 -10.70 -8.34
CA LYS A 59 8.01 -12.15 -8.13
C LYS A 59 6.71 -12.49 -7.41
N GLU A 60 6.38 -11.75 -6.36
CA GLU A 60 5.14 -11.93 -5.59
C GLU A 60 3.90 -11.69 -6.48
N LEU A 61 3.85 -10.57 -7.20
CA LEU A 61 2.74 -10.24 -8.09
C LEU A 61 2.55 -11.28 -9.21
N ALA A 62 3.65 -11.78 -9.75
CA ALA A 62 3.61 -12.85 -10.75
C ALA A 62 3.11 -14.17 -10.15
N ALA A 63 3.53 -14.53 -8.93
CA ALA A 63 3.08 -15.71 -8.21
C ALA A 63 1.57 -15.68 -7.92
N TYR A 64 1.01 -14.49 -7.67
CA TYR A 64 -0.45 -14.31 -7.50
C TYR A 64 -1.21 -14.25 -8.84
N GLY A 65 -0.52 -14.36 -9.97
CA GLY A 65 -1.12 -14.35 -11.30
C GLY A 65 -1.57 -12.97 -11.80
N LEU A 66 -1.06 -11.89 -11.22
CA LEU A 66 -1.32 -10.54 -11.73
C LEU A 66 -0.63 -10.34 -13.08
N LYS A 67 -1.29 -9.57 -13.94
CA LYS A 67 -0.74 -9.24 -15.25
C LYS A 67 0.13 -7.98 -15.17
N PRO A 68 1.26 -7.93 -15.92
CA PRO A 68 2.11 -6.74 -15.97
C PRO A 68 1.46 -5.63 -16.81
N LEU A 69 1.55 -4.38 -16.32
CA LEU A 69 1.20 -3.18 -17.12
C LEU A 69 2.35 -2.74 -18.04
N ALA A 70 3.58 -3.10 -17.69
CA ALA A 70 4.78 -2.80 -18.48
C ALA A 70 5.63 -4.05 -18.64
N LYS A 71 6.61 -4.02 -19.57
CA LYS A 71 7.54 -5.15 -19.77
C LYS A 71 8.19 -5.56 -18.46
N ASN A 72 8.04 -6.82 -18.06
CA ASN A 72 8.54 -7.37 -16.80
C ASN A 72 8.04 -6.63 -15.55
N TYR A 73 6.84 -6.05 -15.59
CA TYR A 73 6.23 -5.26 -14.51
C TYR A 73 6.86 -3.89 -14.27
N PHE A 74 7.95 -3.50 -14.96
CA PHE A 74 8.73 -2.31 -14.64
C PHE A 74 8.46 -1.15 -15.60
N GLN A 75 8.02 -0.01 -15.05
CA GLN A 75 8.06 1.27 -15.71
C GLN A 75 9.32 2.00 -15.23
N TYR A 76 10.30 2.14 -16.11
CA TYR A 76 11.57 2.77 -15.78
C TYR A 76 11.50 4.29 -15.94
N PHE A 77 12.12 4.99 -14.98
CA PHE A 77 12.31 6.44 -15.01
C PHE A 77 13.74 6.83 -14.65
N ARG A 78 14.07 8.11 -14.80
CA ARG A 78 15.35 8.67 -14.38
C ARG A 78 15.15 9.83 -13.45
N PHE A 79 16.01 9.95 -12.44
CA PHE A 79 16.00 11.09 -11.54
C PHE A 79 16.42 12.35 -12.29
N PRO A 80 15.62 13.43 -12.25
CA PRO A 80 15.89 14.64 -13.05
C PRO A 80 17.05 15.47 -12.51
N ARG A 81 17.36 15.31 -11.21
CA ARG A 81 18.41 16.07 -10.51
C ARG A 81 19.07 15.23 -9.42
N THR A 82 20.28 15.63 -9.02
CA THR A 82 20.95 15.08 -7.83
C THR A 82 20.25 15.57 -6.56
N THR A 83 20.00 14.65 -5.63
CA THR A 83 19.51 14.99 -4.30
C THR A 83 20.68 15.29 -3.37
N THR A 84 20.51 16.24 -2.46
CA THR A 84 21.54 16.64 -1.48
C THR A 84 21.23 16.16 -0.07
N ARG A 85 20.08 15.55 0.13
CA ARG A 85 19.61 14.94 1.39
C ARG A 85 19.23 13.49 1.11
N PRO A 86 19.25 12.59 2.10
CA PRO A 86 18.79 11.21 1.92
C PRO A 86 17.35 11.15 1.37
N PRO A 87 17.10 10.21 0.44
CA PRO A 87 18.07 9.35 -0.20
C PRO A 87 19.00 10.11 -1.13
N ILE A 88 20.32 9.84 -1.09
CA ILE A 88 21.30 10.48 -1.99
C ILE A 88 21.23 9.79 -3.36
N VAL A 89 20.75 10.50 -4.34
CA VAL A 89 20.61 9.99 -5.73
C VAL A 89 21.28 10.94 -6.70
N GLN A 90 22.04 10.41 -7.65
CA GLN A 90 22.65 11.21 -8.72
C GLN A 90 21.63 11.45 -9.85
N ALA A 91 21.72 12.64 -10.47
CA ALA A 91 20.97 12.93 -11.69
C ALA A 91 21.22 11.85 -12.77
N GLY A 92 20.16 11.43 -13.46
CA GLY A 92 20.22 10.38 -14.47
C GLY A 92 20.21 8.95 -13.92
N TYR A 93 20.28 8.73 -12.59
CA TYR A 93 20.09 7.39 -12.02
C TYR A 93 18.76 6.81 -12.52
N ARG A 94 18.79 5.53 -12.91
CA ARG A 94 17.64 4.82 -13.42
C ARG A 94 17.02 3.97 -12.32
N SER A 95 15.78 4.26 -11.95
CA SER A 95 14.96 3.46 -11.08
C SER A 95 13.70 2.98 -11.81
N GLN A 96 12.77 2.35 -11.10
CA GLN A 96 11.57 1.78 -11.68
C GLN A 96 10.37 1.84 -10.72
N ASN A 97 9.18 2.00 -11.30
CA ASN A 97 7.92 1.64 -10.64
C ASN A 97 7.58 0.18 -10.97
N VAL A 98 6.95 -0.52 -10.05
CA VAL A 98 6.43 -1.88 -10.27
C VAL A 98 4.93 -1.80 -10.50
N CYS A 99 4.45 -2.25 -11.67
CA CYS A 99 3.10 -1.98 -12.14
C CYS A 99 2.40 -3.28 -12.60
N ALA A 100 1.29 -3.63 -11.94
CA ALA A 100 0.52 -4.83 -12.23
C ALA A 100 -0.98 -4.57 -12.16
N TYR A 101 -1.78 -5.49 -12.72
CA TYR A 101 -3.23 -5.41 -12.64
C TYR A 101 -3.91 -6.77 -12.62
N LEU A 102 -5.12 -6.76 -12.08
CA LEU A 102 -6.09 -7.85 -12.14
C LEU A 102 -7.27 -7.38 -13.01
N PRO A 103 -7.53 -8.01 -14.17
CA PRO A 103 -8.62 -7.58 -15.03
C PRO A 103 -9.98 -7.87 -14.36
N GLY A 104 -10.88 -6.89 -14.41
CA GLY A 104 -12.28 -7.02 -14.06
C GLY A 104 -13.17 -7.19 -15.29
N LYS A 105 -14.48 -7.16 -15.07
CA LYS A 105 -15.48 -7.13 -16.16
C LYS A 105 -15.60 -5.74 -16.80
N SER A 106 -15.30 -4.70 -16.03
CA SER A 106 -15.34 -3.28 -16.41
C SER A 106 -13.93 -2.76 -16.70
N ASP A 107 -13.82 -1.77 -17.59
CA ASP A 107 -12.62 -0.98 -17.81
C ASP A 107 -12.43 0.14 -16.76
N SER A 108 -13.42 0.37 -15.89
CA SER A 108 -13.28 1.23 -14.73
C SER A 108 -12.33 0.60 -13.72
N MET A 109 -11.49 1.43 -13.10
CA MET A 109 -10.38 0.95 -12.26
C MET A 109 -10.45 1.44 -10.84
N ILE A 110 -10.03 0.58 -9.91
CA ILE A 110 -9.62 0.94 -8.55
C ILE A 110 -8.10 0.73 -8.50
N VAL A 111 -7.36 1.73 -8.04
CA VAL A 111 -5.89 1.72 -8.02
C VAL A 111 -5.41 1.73 -6.58
N PHE A 112 -4.53 0.80 -6.23
CA PHE A 112 -3.81 0.79 -4.95
C PHE A 112 -2.35 1.12 -5.18
N THR A 113 -1.80 2.01 -4.33
CA THR A 113 -0.42 2.44 -4.44
C THR A 113 0.30 2.45 -3.09
N ALA A 114 1.60 2.23 -3.11
CA ALA A 114 2.53 2.46 -2.01
C ALA A 114 3.92 2.70 -2.59
N HIS A 115 4.77 3.49 -1.94
CA HIS A 115 6.17 3.47 -2.30
C HIS A 115 6.89 2.30 -1.64
N TYR A 116 7.80 1.67 -2.36
CA TYR A 116 8.52 0.49 -1.87
C TYR A 116 9.97 0.78 -1.51
N GLU A 117 10.52 1.91 -1.99
CA GLU A 117 11.87 2.35 -1.65
C GLU A 117 11.91 3.08 -0.31
N HIS A 118 13.12 3.31 0.22
CA HIS A 118 13.36 4.10 1.40
C HIS A 118 14.75 4.76 1.34
N LEU A 119 15.23 5.34 2.43
CA LEU A 119 16.43 6.18 2.47
C LEU A 119 17.75 5.46 2.13
N GLY A 120 17.75 4.12 2.13
CA GLY A 120 18.94 3.32 1.78
C GLY A 120 19.96 3.24 2.91
N MET A 121 21.23 3.45 2.56
CA MET A 121 22.34 3.39 3.50
C MET A 121 23.07 4.74 3.57
N HIS A 122 23.53 5.09 4.76
CA HIS A 122 24.45 6.21 5.01
C HIS A 122 25.74 5.66 5.62
N GLY A 123 26.82 5.57 4.84
CA GLY A 123 27.98 4.78 5.22
C GLY A 123 27.54 3.33 5.46
N ASP A 124 27.89 2.78 6.63
CA ASP A 124 27.51 1.42 7.01
C ASP A 124 26.14 1.34 7.73
N THR A 125 25.47 2.47 7.93
CA THR A 125 24.17 2.51 8.62
C THR A 125 23.03 2.30 7.64
N ILE A 126 22.20 1.27 7.90
CA ILE A 126 21.00 0.96 7.10
C ILE A 126 19.80 1.67 7.72
N PHE A 127 19.01 2.34 6.85
CA PHE A 127 17.68 2.85 7.16
C PHE A 127 16.66 1.82 6.69
N TYR A 128 16.11 1.04 7.62
CA TYR A 128 15.33 -0.17 7.28
C TYR A 128 13.95 0.15 6.71
N GLY A 129 13.29 1.23 7.21
CA GLY A 129 12.00 1.67 6.70
C GLY A 129 10.90 0.62 6.83
N ALA A 130 10.71 0.05 8.01
CA ALA A 130 9.66 -0.94 8.23
C ALA A 130 8.27 -0.31 8.23
N HIS A 131 8.11 0.77 8.99
CA HIS A 131 6.91 1.59 8.99
C HIS A 131 6.83 2.40 7.69
N ASP A 132 7.95 2.99 7.27
CA ASP A 132 8.10 3.83 6.09
C ASP A 132 8.95 3.15 4.99
N ASN A 133 8.38 2.57 3.96
CA ASN A 133 6.98 2.21 3.80
C ASN A 133 6.87 0.73 3.40
N ALA A 134 7.64 -0.15 4.10
CA ALA A 134 7.44 -1.58 3.92
C ALA A 134 6.03 -2.00 4.37
N SER A 135 5.44 -1.26 5.34
CA SER A 135 4.12 -1.55 5.89
C SER A 135 3.00 -1.30 4.87
N GLY A 136 2.95 -0.14 4.24
CA GLY A 136 1.99 0.16 3.18
C GLY A 136 2.20 -0.72 1.95
N THR A 137 3.48 -0.98 1.59
CA THR A 137 3.83 -1.93 0.53
C THR A 137 3.28 -3.34 0.83
N ALA A 138 3.41 -3.82 2.07
CA ALA A 138 2.86 -5.12 2.48
C ALA A 138 1.33 -5.13 2.42
N ALA A 139 0.67 -4.04 2.83
CA ALA A 139 -0.79 -3.94 2.79
C ALA A 139 -1.32 -3.95 1.34
N VAL A 140 -0.69 -3.22 0.42
CA VAL A 140 -1.06 -3.24 -1.01
C VAL A 140 -0.81 -4.62 -1.63
N LEU A 141 0.30 -5.29 -1.25
CA LEU A 141 0.61 -6.63 -1.74
C LEU A 141 -0.37 -7.69 -1.21
N ASP A 142 -0.82 -7.56 0.04
CA ASP A 142 -1.82 -8.45 0.64
C ASP A 142 -3.20 -8.27 -0.02
N LEU A 143 -3.61 -7.04 -0.32
CA LEU A 143 -4.81 -6.76 -1.13
C LEU A 143 -4.70 -7.40 -2.52
N ALA A 144 -3.54 -7.29 -3.18
CA ALA A 144 -3.32 -7.92 -4.49
C ALA A 144 -3.47 -9.45 -4.43
N ARG A 145 -2.88 -10.08 -3.41
CA ARG A 145 -2.98 -11.52 -3.14
C ARG A 145 -4.44 -11.95 -2.91
N ALA A 146 -5.15 -11.26 -2.01
CA ALA A 146 -6.52 -11.61 -1.67
C ALA A 146 -7.49 -11.42 -2.84
N LEU A 147 -7.36 -10.31 -3.58
CA LEU A 147 -8.20 -10.02 -4.74
C LEU A 147 -7.90 -10.95 -5.93
N SER A 148 -6.73 -11.55 -6.01
CA SER A 148 -6.36 -12.44 -7.13
C SER A 148 -7.28 -13.65 -7.28
N THR A 149 -7.86 -14.13 -6.19
CA THR A 149 -8.74 -15.30 -6.13
C THR A 149 -10.23 -14.97 -6.22
N GLN A 150 -10.59 -13.68 -6.30
CA GLN A 150 -11.98 -13.23 -6.27
C GLN A 150 -12.51 -12.87 -7.67
N LYS A 151 -13.85 -12.96 -7.85
CA LYS A 151 -14.53 -12.38 -9.01
C LYS A 151 -14.62 -10.86 -8.82
N ARG A 152 -14.37 -10.09 -9.87
CA ARG A 152 -14.27 -8.63 -9.84
C ARG A 152 -15.11 -7.99 -10.94
N HIS A 153 -15.80 -6.91 -10.58
CA HIS A 153 -16.41 -6.01 -11.56
C HIS A 153 -15.37 -5.02 -12.10
N TYR A 154 -14.70 -4.31 -11.20
CA TYR A 154 -13.65 -3.36 -11.56
C TYR A 154 -12.34 -4.05 -11.90
N THR A 155 -11.55 -3.42 -12.76
CA THR A 155 -10.13 -3.74 -12.91
C THR A 155 -9.36 -3.15 -11.73
N TYR A 156 -8.57 -3.96 -11.05
CA TYR A 156 -7.71 -3.51 -9.93
C TYR A 156 -6.28 -3.34 -10.43
N VAL A 157 -5.72 -2.17 -10.15
CA VAL A 157 -4.35 -1.81 -10.53
C VAL A 157 -3.52 -1.64 -9.25
N PHE A 158 -2.30 -2.16 -9.26
CA PHE A 158 -1.36 -2.13 -8.15
C PHE A 158 -0.07 -1.48 -8.64
N LEU A 159 0.28 -0.34 -8.03
CA LEU A 159 1.44 0.46 -8.39
C LEU A 159 2.33 0.61 -7.15
N PHE A 160 3.56 0.15 -7.26
CA PHE A 160 4.56 0.35 -6.23
C PHE A 160 5.59 1.34 -6.78
N PHE A 161 5.66 2.51 -6.17
CA PHE A 161 6.48 3.61 -6.65
C PHE A 161 7.88 3.58 -6.07
N GLY A 162 8.86 3.97 -6.88
CA GLY A 162 10.20 4.26 -6.43
C GLY A 162 10.43 5.77 -6.41
N GLY A 163 11.33 6.24 -5.53
CA GLY A 163 11.74 7.65 -5.47
C GLY A 163 10.71 8.59 -4.84
N GLU A 164 9.85 8.11 -3.97
CA GLU A 164 8.96 8.92 -3.14
C GLU A 164 9.77 9.86 -2.25
N GLU A 165 10.70 9.30 -1.50
CA GLU A 165 11.59 9.98 -0.54
C GLU A 165 12.51 11.04 -1.20
N ALA A 166 12.73 10.90 -2.49
CA ALA A 166 13.47 11.87 -3.30
C ALA A 166 12.56 12.97 -3.90
N GLY A 167 11.31 13.05 -3.47
CA GLY A 167 10.32 14.03 -3.89
C GLY A 167 9.31 13.53 -4.91
N LEU A 168 8.67 12.41 -4.64
CA LEU A 168 7.56 11.82 -5.42
C LEU A 168 7.94 11.54 -6.88
N VAL A 169 9.21 11.14 -7.15
CA VAL A 169 9.72 11.09 -8.54
C VAL A 169 9.00 10.03 -9.37
N GLY A 170 8.81 8.82 -8.81
CA GLY A 170 8.18 7.72 -9.52
C GLY A 170 6.69 7.92 -9.77
N SER A 171 5.95 8.40 -8.78
CA SER A 171 4.52 8.70 -8.91
C SER A 171 4.27 9.89 -9.85
N SER A 172 5.09 10.95 -9.78
CA SER A 172 5.04 12.06 -10.74
C SER A 172 5.33 11.57 -12.17
N PHE A 173 6.35 10.74 -12.36
CA PHE A 173 6.64 10.16 -13.68
C PHE A 173 5.47 9.31 -14.19
N PHE A 174 4.83 8.51 -13.33
CA PHE A 174 3.66 7.72 -13.73
C PHE A 174 2.46 8.62 -14.08
N SER A 175 2.22 9.71 -13.34
CA SER A 175 1.13 10.64 -13.63
C SER A 175 1.33 11.38 -14.95
N ASP A 176 2.58 11.68 -15.33
CA ASP A 176 2.94 12.35 -16.59
C ASP A 176 2.91 11.38 -17.79
N ILE A 177 3.32 10.12 -17.57
CA ILE A 177 3.39 9.06 -18.61
C ILE A 177 2.64 7.82 -18.10
N PRO A 178 1.31 7.88 -17.97
CA PRO A 178 0.53 6.82 -17.36
C PRO A 178 0.44 5.58 -18.26
N LEU A 179 0.51 4.40 -17.65
CA LEU A 179 0.31 3.11 -18.33
C LEU A 179 -1.18 2.70 -18.36
N ILE A 180 -2.06 3.51 -17.78
CA ILE A 180 -3.50 3.31 -17.71
C ILE A 180 -4.23 4.59 -18.11
N LYS A 181 -5.53 4.49 -18.40
CA LYS A 181 -6.39 5.64 -18.64
C LYS A 181 -6.85 6.23 -17.31
N LEU A 182 -6.27 7.36 -16.88
CA LEU A 182 -6.56 7.99 -15.59
C LEU A 182 -8.01 8.46 -15.48
N ASP A 183 -8.69 8.81 -16.58
CA ASP A 183 -10.10 9.14 -16.61
C ASP A 183 -11.04 7.94 -16.32
N LYS A 184 -10.51 6.71 -16.33
CA LYS A 184 -11.22 5.49 -15.95
C LYS A 184 -11.00 5.10 -14.49
N VAL A 185 -10.15 5.82 -13.77
CA VAL A 185 -9.90 5.56 -12.34
C VAL A 185 -11.06 6.11 -11.51
N LYS A 186 -11.78 5.22 -10.85
CA LYS A 186 -12.84 5.56 -9.91
C LYS A 186 -12.30 6.03 -8.58
N LEU A 187 -11.24 5.39 -8.11
CA LEU A 187 -10.54 5.77 -6.89
C LEU A 187 -9.10 5.25 -6.94
N LEU A 188 -8.15 6.10 -6.54
CA LEU A 188 -6.79 5.73 -6.20
C LEU A 188 -6.63 5.82 -4.69
N VAL A 189 -6.15 4.75 -4.06
CA VAL A 189 -5.86 4.65 -2.63
C VAL A 189 -4.37 4.42 -2.45
N ASN A 190 -3.68 5.41 -1.92
CA ASN A 190 -2.28 5.31 -1.52
C ASN A 190 -2.20 4.87 -0.06
N LEU A 191 -1.42 3.82 0.23
CA LEU A 191 -1.18 3.34 1.59
C LEU A 191 0.28 3.62 1.96
N ASP A 192 0.44 4.36 3.05
CA ASP A 192 1.76 4.75 3.53
C ASP A 192 1.72 4.87 5.06
N LEU A 193 2.81 4.47 5.76
CA LEU A 193 2.88 4.47 7.21
C LEU A 193 1.75 3.62 7.86
N PHE A 194 1.77 2.30 7.64
CA PHE A 194 0.64 1.41 7.96
C PHE A 194 0.90 0.47 9.16
N CYS A 195 1.84 0.82 10.08
CA CYS A 195 2.03 0.17 11.38
C CYS A 195 1.31 0.94 12.50
N GLY A 196 0.96 0.25 13.61
CA GLY A 196 0.25 0.83 14.75
C GLY A 196 -1.24 1.01 14.46
N GLY A 197 -1.78 2.20 14.75
CA GLY A 197 -3.18 2.50 14.47
C GLY A 197 -4.08 2.53 15.70
N ASP A 198 -3.53 2.63 16.91
CA ASP A 198 -4.29 2.67 18.16
C ASP A 198 -5.34 3.80 18.17
N GLU A 199 -5.05 4.90 17.48
CA GLU A 199 -5.96 6.04 17.33
C GLU A 199 -6.78 6.01 16.04
N GLY A 200 -6.65 4.97 15.21
CA GLY A 200 -7.40 4.78 13.97
C GLY A 200 -6.63 5.15 12.70
N LEU A 201 -7.36 5.70 11.72
CA LEU A 201 -6.83 6.03 10.39
C LEU A 201 -7.00 7.51 10.07
N MET A 202 -6.06 8.06 9.29
CA MET A 202 -6.18 9.38 8.66
C MET A 202 -6.37 9.19 7.15
N VAL A 203 -7.30 9.95 6.57
CA VAL A 203 -7.51 10.03 5.12
C VAL A 203 -7.18 11.44 4.66
N VAL A 204 -6.14 11.58 3.85
CA VAL A 204 -5.72 12.83 3.21
C VAL A 204 -6.45 12.99 1.88
N ASN A 205 -6.75 14.22 1.48
CA ASN A 205 -7.62 14.59 0.36
C ASN A 205 -9.09 14.13 0.54
N ALA A 206 -9.53 14.03 1.79
CA ALA A 206 -10.85 13.51 2.16
C ALA A 206 -12.00 14.50 1.95
N HIS A 207 -11.70 15.76 1.66
CA HIS A 207 -12.68 16.84 1.49
C HIS A 207 -12.91 17.24 0.02
N ASP A 208 -12.16 16.69 -0.94
CA ASP A 208 -12.42 16.88 -2.37
C ASP A 208 -13.78 16.22 -2.72
N GLU A 209 -14.61 16.91 -3.50
CA GLU A 209 -15.95 16.42 -3.87
C GLU A 209 -15.95 15.06 -4.61
N ARG A 210 -14.84 14.72 -5.28
CA ARG A 210 -14.66 13.44 -5.97
C ARG A 210 -14.26 12.32 -5.05
N THR A 211 -13.64 12.60 -3.90
CA THR A 211 -13.17 11.60 -2.93
C THR A 211 -14.09 11.47 -1.72
N SER A 212 -14.77 12.56 -1.31
CA SER A 212 -15.64 12.56 -0.13
C SER A 212 -16.66 11.42 -0.10
N PRO A 213 -17.37 11.06 -1.20
CA PRO A 213 -18.34 9.95 -1.17
C PRO A 213 -17.71 8.60 -0.81
N TYR A 214 -16.45 8.37 -1.20
CA TYR A 214 -15.73 7.15 -0.83
C TYR A 214 -15.30 7.16 0.64
N VAL A 215 -14.94 8.34 1.16
CA VAL A 215 -14.59 8.50 2.58
C VAL A 215 -15.85 8.35 3.44
N ASP A 216 -16.99 8.92 3.02
CA ASP A 216 -18.29 8.74 3.68
C ASP A 216 -18.66 7.24 3.79
N LEU A 217 -18.45 6.47 2.70
CA LEU A 217 -18.67 5.03 2.70
C LEU A 217 -17.73 4.32 3.67
N LEU A 218 -16.43 4.68 3.69
CA LEU A 218 -15.44 4.08 4.59
C LEU A 218 -15.80 4.35 6.07
N GLU A 219 -16.21 5.56 6.41
CA GLU A 219 -16.69 5.93 7.74
C GLU A 219 -17.97 5.17 8.12
N SER A 220 -18.94 5.09 7.21
CA SER A 220 -20.20 4.32 7.45
C SER A 220 -19.91 2.86 7.77
N ILE A 221 -18.97 2.23 7.05
CA ILE A 221 -18.52 0.86 7.34
C ILE A 221 -17.86 0.78 8.71
N ASN A 222 -17.01 1.76 9.04
CA ASN A 222 -16.36 1.79 10.34
C ASN A 222 -17.36 2.01 11.48
N ASP A 223 -18.39 2.84 11.29
CA ASP A 223 -19.45 3.06 12.28
C ASP A 223 -20.27 1.78 12.53
N GLU A 224 -20.48 0.97 11.49
CA GLU A 224 -21.18 -0.30 11.58
C GLU A 224 -20.36 -1.39 12.30
N HIS A 225 -19.05 -1.47 12.02
CA HIS A 225 -18.23 -2.61 12.40
C HIS A 225 -17.13 -2.30 13.43
N ARG A 226 -16.76 -1.04 13.62
CA ARG A 226 -15.72 -0.58 14.56
C ARG A 226 -14.34 -1.18 14.31
N PHE A 227 -13.93 -1.29 13.06
CA PHE A 227 -12.60 -1.78 12.67
C PHE A 227 -11.45 -0.84 13.06
N ALA A 228 -11.70 0.45 13.11
CA ALA A 228 -10.78 1.49 13.55
C ALA A 228 -11.37 2.31 14.68
N ALA A 229 -10.54 2.83 15.58
CA ALA A 229 -10.98 3.72 16.66
C ALA A 229 -11.68 4.97 16.10
N LYS A 230 -11.13 5.52 15.01
CA LYS A 230 -11.74 6.61 14.20
C LYS A 230 -11.21 6.59 12.78
N ILE A 231 -11.93 7.23 11.88
CA ILE A 231 -11.43 7.66 10.57
C ILE A 231 -11.42 9.17 10.58
N ALA A 232 -10.22 9.76 10.53
CA ALA A 232 -10.05 11.21 10.56
C ALA A 232 -9.83 11.74 9.15
N ARG A 233 -10.37 12.93 8.84
CA ARG A 233 -10.26 13.57 7.53
C ARG A 233 -9.23 14.69 7.54
N ARG A 234 -8.42 14.76 6.49
CA ARG A 234 -7.44 15.82 6.26
C ARG A 234 -7.60 16.41 4.86
N LYS A 235 -7.32 17.71 4.74
CA LYS A 235 -7.19 18.39 3.44
C LYS A 235 -6.03 17.78 2.63
N ASN A 236 -6.07 17.99 1.31
CA ASN A 236 -4.98 17.58 0.43
C ASN A 236 -3.64 18.21 0.84
N ALA A 237 -2.58 17.43 0.74
CA ALA A 237 -1.22 17.87 1.03
C ALA A 237 -0.21 17.08 0.18
N PRO A 238 0.91 17.69 -0.27
CA PRO A 238 1.93 17.04 -1.11
C PRO A 238 2.90 16.21 -0.25
N ASN A 239 2.37 15.24 0.48
CA ASN A 239 3.09 14.48 1.49
C ASN A 239 3.12 12.97 1.27
N SER A 240 2.67 12.47 0.14
CA SER A 240 2.84 11.09 -0.35
C SER A 240 2.35 10.94 -1.80
N ASP A 241 2.47 9.76 -2.38
CA ASP A 241 2.31 9.45 -3.80
C ASP A 241 0.90 9.65 -4.39
N HIS A 242 -0.12 9.89 -3.58
CA HIS A 242 -1.46 10.27 -4.08
C HIS A 242 -1.43 11.65 -4.76
N TYR A 243 -0.53 12.54 -4.32
CA TYR A 243 -0.57 13.96 -4.65
C TYR A 243 -0.47 14.26 -6.17
N PRO A 244 0.42 13.65 -6.95
CA PRO A 244 0.49 13.87 -8.40
C PRO A 244 -0.81 13.52 -9.15
N PHE A 245 -1.68 12.69 -8.55
CA PHE A 245 -2.92 12.22 -9.16
C PHE A 245 -4.15 13.05 -8.80
N THR A 246 -4.07 13.90 -7.78
CA THR A 246 -5.27 14.59 -7.23
C THR A 246 -5.97 15.53 -8.20
N SER A 247 -5.28 16.03 -9.23
CA SER A 247 -5.91 16.80 -10.33
C SER A 247 -6.44 15.92 -11.46
N LEU A 248 -6.01 14.66 -11.55
CA LEU A 248 -6.24 13.76 -12.68
C LEU A 248 -7.36 12.75 -12.41
N CYS A 249 -7.48 12.26 -11.19
CA CYS A 249 -8.51 11.31 -10.77
C CYS A 249 -8.81 11.45 -9.26
N PRO A 250 -9.92 10.86 -8.75
CA PRO A 250 -10.14 10.75 -7.31
C PRO A 250 -8.99 9.98 -6.65
N ALA A 251 -8.23 10.63 -5.78
CA ALA A 251 -7.06 10.04 -5.13
C ALA A 251 -7.02 10.42 -3.65
N VAL A 252 -6.85 9.42 -2.78
CA VAL A 252 -6.69 9.58 -1.33
C VAL A 252 -5.41 8.93 -0.85
N PHE A 253 -4.91 9.40 0.27
CA PHE A 253 -3.84 8.77 1.00
C PHE A 253 -4.33 8.37 2.39
N ILE A 254 -4.11 7.12 2.78
CA ILE A 254 -4.52 6.56 4.07
C ILE A 254 -3.28 6.13 4.84
N TYR A 255 -3.17 6.59 6.10
CA TYR A 255 -2.14 6.17 7.04
C TYR A 255 -2.72 5.94 8.44
N THR A 256 -2.00 5.21 9.28
CA THR A 256 -2.41 4.91 10.65
C THR A 256 -2.11 6.06 11.60
N LEU A 257 -2.96 6.21 12.63
CA LEU A 257 -2.81 7.17 13.71
C LEU A 257 -2.50 6.43 15.01
N GLY A 258 -1.60 7.02 15.81
CA GLY A 258 -1.15 6.40 17.06
C GLY A 258 -0.17 5.25 16.80
N GLY A 259 0.55 4.85 17.86
CA GLY A 259 1.59 3.85 17.79
C GLY A 259 2.97 4.39 18.16
N ARG A 260 3.96 3.49 18.33
CA ARG A 260 5.33 3.87 18.71
C ARG A 260 6.17 4.11 17.45
N TYR A 261 6.20 5.35 16.96
CA TYR A 261 6.93 5.73 15.74
C TYR A 261 8.26 6.44 16.02
N GLY A 262 8.96 6.08 17.09
CA GLY A 262 10.24 6.71 17.44
C GLY A 262 11.35 6.54 16.39
N GLY A 263 11.07 5.81 15.30
CA GLY A 263 12.04 5.45 14.26
C GLY A 263 11.85 6.11 12.89
N TYR A 264 10.84 6.98 12.69
CA TYR A 264 10.62 7.62 11.38
C TYR A 264 11.89 8.28 10.83
N HIS A 265 12.26 7.96 9.59
CA HIS A 265 13.48 8.41 8.91
C HIS A 265 14.78 8.15 9.70
N SER A 266 14.82 7.05 10.45
CA SER A 266 15.99 6.66 11.25
C SER A 266 16.30 5.16 11.12
N PRO A 267 17.51 4.72 11.51
CA PRO A 267 17.86 3.29 11.56
C PRO A 267 17.05 2.46 12.58
N LEU A 268 16.21 3.13 13.38
CA LEU A 268 15.35 2.50 14.39
C LEU A 268 13.97 2.10 13.82
N ASP A 269 13.66 2.46 12.58
CA ASP A 269 12.44 2.00 11.90
C ASP A 269 12.60 0.55 11.43
N ARG A 270 12.46 -0.39 12.38
CA ARG A 270 12.72 -1.81 12.18
C ARG A 270 11.46 -2.65 12.20
N CYS A 271 11.54 -3.83 11.61
CA CYS A 271 10.42 -4.77 11.51
C CYS A 271 9.89 -5.20 12.89
N GLU A 272 10.74 -5.41 13.87
CA GLU A 272 10.37 -5.82 15.24
C GLU A 272 9.55 -4.75 15.96
N ASP A 273 9.74 -3.47 15.61
CA ASP A 273 9.04 -2.33 16.23
C ASP A 273 7.76 -1.94 15.49
N CYS A 274 7.46 -2.57 14.33
CA CYS A 274 6.25 -2.33 13.57
C CYS A 274 5.05 -3.05 14.21
N GLY A 275 4.21 -2.32 14.96
CA GLY A 275 2.97 -2.82 15.55
C GLY A 275 1.96 -3.22 14.49
N LEU A 276 1.41 -4.43 14.57
CA LEU A 276 0.40 -4.96 13.63
C LEU A 276 -0.90 -5.35 14.33
N GLU A 277 -1.13 -4.87 15.53
CA GLU A 277 -2.29 -5.21 16.36
C GLU A 277 -3.61 -4.85 15.68
N HIS A 278 -3.63 -3.76 14.91
CA HIS A 278 -4.81 -3.28 14.16
C HIS A 278 -4.81 -3.65 12.67
N TYR A 279 -3.73 -4.25 12.16
CA TYR A 279 -3.56 -4.54 10.73
C TYR A 279 -4.72 -5.36 10.15
N SER A 280 -5.10 -6.43 10.83
CA SER A 280 -6.20 -7.31 10.39
C SER A 280 -7.54 -6.58 10.31
N ASN A 281 -7.81 -5.69 11.28
CA ASN A 281 -9.03 -4.87 11.27
C ASN A 281 -9.04 -3.89 10.10
N PHE A 282 -7.92 -3.21 9.84
CA PHE A 282 -7.81 -2.26 8.72
C PHE A 282 -7.89 -2.96 7.37
N ASN A 283 -7.27 -4.14 7.25
CA ASN A 283 -7.39 -4.97 6.05
C ASN A 283 -8.84 -5.39 5.82
N THR A 284 -9.55 -5.82 6.87
CA THR A 284 -10.98 -6.17 6.81
C THR A 284 -11.85 -4.96 6.44
N LEU A 285 -11.55 -3.78 6.96
CA LEU A 285 -12.21 -2.54 6.58
C LEU A 285 -12.08 -2.27 5.08
N LEU A 286 -10.86 -2.34 4.54
CA LEU A 286 -10.60 -2.13 3.11
C LEU A 286 -11.30 -3.19 2.25
N HIS A 287 -11.27 -4.46 2.62
CA HIS A 287 -12.00 -5.51 1.90
C HIS A 287 -13.52 -5.30 1.94
N THR A 288 -14.07 -4.89 3.09
CA THR A 288 -15.50 -4.60 3.22
C THR A 288 -15.89 -3.40 2.36
N PHE A 289 -15.06 -2.37 2.34
CA PHE A 289 -15.22 -1.21 1.47
C PHE A 289 -15.26 -1.61 -0.01
N LEU A 290 -14.29 -2.40 -0.48
CA LEU A 290 -14.24 -2.89 -1.86
C LEU A 290 -15.47 -3.73 -2.20
N ASN A 291 -15.89 -4.63 -1.32
CA ASN A 291 -17.09 -5.44 -1.51
C ASN A 291 -18.37 -4.61 -1.63
N ARG A 292 -18.44 -3.43 -0.99
CA ARG A 292 -19.57 -2.51 -1.15
C ARG A 292 -19.50 -1.71 -2.46
N LEU A 293 -18.31 -1.39 -2.94
CA LEU A 293 -18.12 -0.75 -4.24
C LEU A 293 -18.43 -1.68 -5.42
N GLU A 294 -18.27 -2.99 -5.25
CA GLU A 294 -18.55 -4.01 -6.27
C GLU A 294 -20.05 -4.27 -6.50
N LYS A 295 -20.94 -3.82 -5.59
CA LYS A 295 -22.40 -3.96 -5.67
C LYS A 295 -23.03 -2.84 -6.47
#